data_6155998446bc5f68444b796bec30dbae
#
_entry.id   6155998446bc5f68444b796bec30dbae
#
_cell.length_a   1.000
_cell.length_b   1.000
_cell.length_c   1.000
_cell.angle_alpha   90.00
_cell.angle_beta   90.00
_cell.angle_gamma   90.00
#
_symmetry.space_group_name_H-M   'P 1'
#
loop_
_entity.id
_entity.type
_entity.pdbx_description
1 polymer ?
#
loop_
_entity_poly.entity_id
_entity_poly.type
_entity_poly.pdbx_seq_one_letter_code
_entity_poly.pdbx_strand_id
1 'polypeptide(L)'
;MDGRVDFKTDKDGRLVIWQRVSGPMEFTSMARRPFGEKVLRVRDGKLMDATAEFCGRILSDEMEDYRADQQALAPANLKKLEHAGEAGYDSSDYEEVVSALESRTIQHVFCRQYGEALKDLNLWPAGKREIVMKSFAQGIAQDYPEFAERLQEILNSK
;
A
#
# COMPACT_ATOMS: atom_id res chain seq x y z
N MET A 1 -1.91 1.37 17.59
CA MET A 1 -2.79 0.91 16.48
C MET A 1 -3.75 2.06 16.15
N ASP A 2 -3.40 2.88 15.19
CA ASP A 2 -4.24 4.03 14.79
C ASP A 2 -5.00 3.70 13.49
N GLY A 3 -5.65 2.54 13.50
CA GLY A 3 -6.54 2.18 12.42
C GLY A 3 -7.86 2.92 12.56
N ARG A 4 -8.11 3.93 11.72
CA ARG A 4 -9.45 4.50 11.59
C ARG A 4 -10.39 3.40 11.16
N VAL A 5 -11.49 3.25 11.87
CA VAL A 5 -12.56 2.30 11.55
C VAL A 5 -13.86 3.10 11.35
N ASP A 6 -14.43 3.00 10.17
CA ASP A 6 -15.69 3.63 9.82
C ASP A 6 -16.75 2.58 9.50
N PHE A 7 -17.93 2.74 10.07
CA PHE A 7 -19.08 1.90 9.77
C PHE A 7 -19.92 2.60 8.69
N LYS A 8 -20.15 1.92 7.57
CA LYS A 8 -20.90 2.45 6.43
C LYS A 8 -21.93 1.41 5.97
N THR A 9 -22.83 1.82 5.10
CA THR A 9 -23.68 0.89 4.35
C THR A 9 -23.23 0.86 2.89
N ASP A 10 -23.28 -0.33 2.29
CA ASP A 10 -23.08 -0.47 0.84
C ASP A 10 -24.34 -0.05 0.06
N LYS A 11 -24.28 -0.14 -1.27
CA LYS A 11 -25.40 0.19 -2.15
C LYS A 11 -26.66 -0.65 -1.90
N ASP A 12 -26.53 -1.82 -1.29
CA ASP A 12 -27.59 -2.74 -0.97
C ASP A 12 -28.10 -2.54 0.48
N GLY A 13 -27.62 -1.49 1.19
CA GLY A 13 -27.99 -1.17 2.56
C GLY A 13 -27.34 -2.09 3.61
N ARG A 14 -26.35 -2.90 3.24
CA ARG A 14 -25.66 -3.81 4.16
C ARG A 14 -24.51 -3.11 4.86
N LEU A 15 -24.32 -3.43 6.13
CA LEU A 15 -23.19 -2.92 6.92
C LEU A 15 -21.87 -3.39 6.35
N VAL A 16 -20.98 -2.44 6.10
CA VAL A 16 -19.57 -2.65 5.79
C VAL A 16 -18.70 -1.87 6.75
N ILE A 17 -17.56 -2.41 7.09
CA ILE A 17 -16.58 -1.82 7.99
C ILE A 17 -15.37 -1.43 7.16
N TRP A 18 -15.12 -0.13 7.05
CA TRP A 18 -13.92 0.41 6.43
C TRP A 18 -12.83 0.53 7.48
N GLN A 19 -11.68 -0.03 7.20
CA GLN A 19 -10.55 -0.04 8.11
C GLN A 19 -9.30 0.44 7.39
N ARG A 20 -8.68 1.51 7.92
CA ARG A 20 -7.37 1.94 7.49
C ARG A 20 -6.31 1.09 8.16
N VAL A 21 -5.49 0.41 7.39
CA VAL A 21 -4.46 -0.52 7.86
C VAL A 21 -3.10 -0.03 7.42
N SER A 22 -2.18 0.16 8.37
CA SER A 22 -0.78 0.46 8.04
C SER A 22 -0.12 -0.78 7.46
N GLY A 23 0.65 -0.56 6.41
CA GLY A 23 1.41 -1.60 5.74
C GLY A 23 2.88 -1.61 6.13
N PRO A 24 3.67 -2.42 5.42
CA PRO A 24 5.12 -2.38 5.52
C PRO A 24 5.63 -0.96 5.29
N MET A 25 6.62 -0.57 6.08
CA MET A 25 7.13 0.80 6.10
C MET A 25 8.66 0.77 6.00
N GLU A 26 9.17 1.32 4.92
CA GLU A 26 10.59 1.56 4.71
C GLU A 26 10.81 3.03 4.33
N PHE A 27 11.90 3.60 4.80
CA PHE A 27 12.29 4.98 4.47
C PHE A 27 11.29 6.07 4.85
N THR A 28 10.26 5.78 5.64
CA THR A 28 9.29 6.76 6.15
C THR A 28 9.33 6.85 7.67
N SER A 29 8.89 7.98 8.20
CA SER A 29 8.67 8.16 9.63
C SER A 29 7.29 7.67 10.06
N MET A 30 7.09 7.52 11.37
CA MET A 30 5.78 7.21 11.93
C MET A 30 4.71 8.27 11.60
N ALA A 31 5.13 9.52 11.38
CA ALA A 31 4.22 10.62 10.99
C ALA A 31 3.73 10.50 9.53
N ARG A 32 4.49 9.84 8.69
CA ARG A 32 4.20 9.61 7.27
C ARG A 32 3.96 8.13 6.94
N ARG A 33 3.40 7.39 7.91
CA ARG A 33 3.14 5.95 7.75
C ARG A 33 2.24 5.68 6.55
N PRO A 34 2.62 4.73 5.67
CA PRO A 34 1.78 4.32 4.56
C PRO A 34 0.55 3.52 5.04
N PHE A 35 -0.56 3.66 4.34
CA PHE A 35 -1.81 2.99 4.66
C PHE A 35 -2.47 2.40 3.42
N GLY A 36 -3.24 1.33 3.63
CA GLY A 36 -4.24 0.86 2.70
C GLY A 36 -5.61 0.78 3.37
N GLU A 37 -6.66 0.84 2.58
CA GLU A 37 -8.05 0.66 3.02
C GLU A 37 -8.45 -0.80 2.85
N LYS A 38 -8.92 -1.43 3.93
CA LYS A 38 -9.62 -2.72 3.91
C LYS A 38 -11.09 -2.52 4.14
N VAL A 39 -11.92 -3.29 3.44
CA VAL A 39 -13.38 -3.31 3.65
C VAL A 39 -13.77 -4.70 4.11
N LEU A 40 -14.40 -4.77 5.26
CA LEU A 40 -14.90 -6.01 5.85
C LEU A 40 -16.43 -6.02 5.80
N ARG A 41 -17.00 -7.18 5.60
CA ARG A 41 -18.44 -7.42 5.62
C ARG A 41 -18.76 -8.56 6.59
N VAL A 42 -19.88 -8.44 7.29
CA VAL A 42 -20.42 -9.57 8.07
C VAL A 42 -21.23 -10.47 7.15
N ARG A 43 -20.86 -11.75 7.08
CA ARG A 43 -21.58 -12.79 6.40
C ARG A 43 -21.64 -14.01 7.29
N ASP A 44 -22.85 -14.52 7.54
CA ASP A 44 -23.09 -15.69 8.42
C ASP A 44 -22.42 -15.57 9.81
N GLY A 45 -22.50 -14.36 10.40
CA GLY A 45 -21.92 -14.06 11.71
C GLY A 45 -20.38 -13.93 11.73
N LYS A 46 -19.72 -13.96 10.58
CA LYS A 46 -18.25 -13.84 10.46
C LYS A 46 -17.87 -12.58 9.71
N LEU A 47 -16.75 -11.97 10.12
CA LEU A 47 -16.12 -10.91 9.34
C LEU A 47 -15.36 -11.53 8.16
N MET A 48 -15.67 -11.06 6.96
CA MET A 48 -15.05 -11.48 5.71
C MET A 48 -14.40 -10.28 5.04
N ASP A 49 -13.21 -10.47 4.46
CA ASP A 49 -12.57 -9.48 3.61
C ASP A 49 -13.37 -9.31 2.31
N ALA A 50 -13.89 -8.12 2.10
CA ALA A 50 -14.65 -7.73 0.92
C ALA A 50 -13.91 -6.63 0.11
N THR A 51 -12.66 -6.34 0.42
CA THR A 51 -11.89 -5.23 -0.17
C THR A 51 -11.90 -5.25 -1.69
N ALA A 52 -11.77 -6.43 -2.29
CA ALA A 52 -11.74 -6.57 -3.75
C ALA A 52 -13.01 -6.03 -4.45
N GLU A 53 -14.16 -6.09 -3.78
CA GLU A 53 -15.44 -5.57 -4.31
C GLU A 53 -15.47 -4.03 -4.35
N PHE A 54 -14.63 -3.36 -3.56
CA PHE A 54 -14.59 -1.91 -3.43
C PHE A 54 -13.38 -1.27 -4.11
N CYS A 55 -12.48 -2.06 -4.68
CA CYS A 55 -11.22 -1.57 -5.25
C CYS A 55 -11.41 -0.57 -6.40
N GLY A 56 -12.45 -0.74 -7.21
CA GLY A 56 -12.76 0.23 -8.27
C GLY A 56 -13.05 1.63 -7.73
N ARG A 57 -13.60 1.73 -6.51
CA ARG A 57 -13.81 3.00 -5.82
C ARG A 57 -12.58 3.47 -5.09
N ILE A 58 -11.91 2.56 -4.34
CA ILE A 58 -10.73 2.89 -3.53
C ILE A 58 -9.60 3.44 -4.42
N LEU A 59 -9.40 2.83 -5.59
CA LEU A 59 -8.38 3.21 -6.57
C LEU A 59 -8.94 4.17 -7.64
N SER A 60 -9.74 5.13 -7.23
CA SER A 60 -10.34 6.13 -8.11
C SER A 60 -10.24 7.54 -7.52
N ASP A 61 -10.46 8.53 -8.38
CA ASP A 61 -10.46 9.94 -8.00
C ASP A 61 -11.59 10.35 -7.03
N GLU A 62 -12.51 9.45 -6.73
CA GLU A 62 -13.51 9.65 -5.66
C GLU A 62 -12.87 9.65 -4.27
N MET A 63 -11.72 8.98 -4.12
CA MET A 63 -10.98 8.90 -2.86
C MET A 63 -9.90 9.97 -2.80
N GLU A 64 -9.95 10.81 -1.76
CA GLU A 64 -9.00 11.89 -1.56
C GLU A 64 -7.57 11.38 -1.40
N ASP A 65 -7.37 10.31 -0.62
CA ASP A 65 -6.06 9.72 -0.39
C ASP A 65 -5.45 9.20 -1.71
N TYR A 66 -6.25 8.55 -2.57
CA TYR A 66 -5.78 8.09 -3.86
C TYR A 66 -5.35 9.26 -4.77
N ARG A 67 -6.14 10.33 -4.81
CA ARG A 67 -5.78 11.54 -5.58
C ARG A 67 -4.47 12.15 -5.09
N ALA A 68 -4.31 12.26 -3.77
CA ALA A 68 -3.10 12.79 -3.17
C ALA A 68 -1.87 11.92 -3.51
N ASP A 69 -1.99 10.60 -3.43
CA ASP A 69 -0.93 9.67 -3.81
C ASP A 69 -0.57 9.79 -5.29
N GLN A 70 -1.56 9.91 -6.18
CA GLN A 70 -1.30 10.09 -7.62
C GLN A 70 -0.56 11.40 -7.90
N GLN A 71 -0.90 12.48 -7.19
CA GLN A 71 -0.19 13.77 -7.32
C GLN A 71 1.26 13.66 -6.83
N ALA A 72 1.47 13.03 -5.67
CA ALA A 72 2.80 12.81 -5.11
C ALA A 72 3.68 11.95 -6.02
N LEU A 73 3.07 10.98 -6.74
CA LEU A 73 3.75 10.06 -7.66
C LEU A 73 3.87 10.58 -9.09
N ALA A 74 3.67 11.87 -9.31
CA ALA A 74 3.95 12.48 -10.62
C ALA A 74 5.39 12.17 -11.06
N PRO A 75 5.64 11.95 -12.38
CA PRO A 75 6.95 11.52 -12.87
C PRO A 75 8.12 12.37 -12.39
N ALA A 76 7.93 13.70 -12.26
CA ALA A 76 8.95 14.62 -11.77
C ALA A 76 9.36 14.35 -10.30
N ASN A 77 8.49 13.73 -9.50
CA ASN A 77 8.74 13.43 -8.09
C ASN A 77 9.43 12.08 -7.88
N LEU A 78 9.28 11.13 -8.81
CA LEU A 78 9.80 9.77 -8.65
C LEU A 78 11.32 9.72 -8.46
N LYS A 79 12.06 10.68 -9.02
CA LYS A 79 13.51 10.81 -8.81
C LYS A 79 13.89 11.03 -7.35
N LYS A 80 12.98 11.55 -6.52
CA LYS A 80 13.22 11.73 -5.08
C LYS A 80 13.41 10.40 -4.34
N LEU A 81 12.91 9.29 -4.90
CA LEU A 81 13.12 7.95 -4.34
C LEU A 81 14.60 7.56 -4.27
N GLU A 82 15.46 8.13 -5.11
CA GLU A 82 16.90 7.90 -5.08
C GLU A 82 17.53 8.32 -3.75
N HIS A 83 16.97 9.35 -3.13
CA HIS A 83 17.49 9.94 -1.89
C HIS A 83 16.89 9.34 -0.62
N ALA A 84 15.92 8.44 -0.75
CA ALA A 84 15.26 7.82 0.39
C ALA A 84 16.26 7.09 1.30
N GLY A 85 16.35 7.52 2.56
CA GLY A 85 17.26 6.95 3.55
C GLY A 85 18.73 7.30 3.38
N GLU A 86 19.10 8.21 2.46
CA GLU A 86 20.49 8.62 2.27
C GLU A 86 20.91 9.71 3.27
N ALA A 87 22.15 9.59 3.79
CA ALA A 87 22.74 10.61 4.63
C ALA A 87 22.90 11.94 3.87
N GLY A 88 22.55 13.05 4.49
CA GLY A 88 22.63 14.38 3.90
C GLY A 88 21.36 14.88 3.23
N TYR A 89 20.32 14.04 3.14
CA TYR A 89 18.99 14.43 2.71
C TYR A 89 18.03 14.47 3.89
N ASP A 90 17.22 15.52 3.97
CA ASP A 90 16.13 15.60 4.94
C ASP A 90 15.00 14.67 4.50
N SER A 91 14.39 13.97 5.44
CA SER A 91 13.24 13.10 5.15
C SER A 91 12.09 13.85 4.49
N SER A 92 11.92 15.15 4.77
CA SER A 92 10.93 16.01 4.11
C SER A 92 11.10 16.09 2.59
N ASP A 93 12.30 15.82 2.06
CA ASP A 93 12.59 15.89 0.63
C ASP A 93 12.00 14.70 -0.14
N TYR A 94 11.78 13.55 0.51
CA TYR A 94 11.34 12.31 -0.15
C TYR A 94 10.18 11.58 0.54
N GLU A 95 9.87 11.83 1.80
CA GLU A 95 8.87 11.05 2.56
C GLU A 95 7.49 11.06 1.92
N GLU A 96 7.07 12.14 1.28
CA GLU A 96 5.78 12.22 0.64
C GLU A 96 5.65 11.23 -0.52
N VAL A 97 6.65 11.19 -1.41
CA VAL A 97 6.65 10.27 -2.55
C VAL A 97 6.84 8.81 -2.11
N VAL A 98 7.65 8.58 -1.09
CA VAL A 98 7.85 7.24 -0.51
C VAL A 98 6.55 6.73 0.11
N SER A 99 5.92 7.52 0.97
CA SER A 99 4.65 7.16 1.61
C SER A 99 3.55 6.90 0.57
N ALA A 100 3.44 7.74 -0.46
CA ALA A 100 2.46 7.56 -1.52
C ALA A 100 2.70 6.27 -2.32
N LEU A 101 3.95 5.95 -2.66
CA LEU A 101 4.29 4.73 -3.39
C LEU A 101 4.03 3.47 -2.56
N GLU A 102 4.42 3.48 -1.30
CA GLU A 102 4.16 2.36 -0.38
C GLU A 102 2.66 2.18 -0.14
N SER A 103 1.90 3.27 0.08
CA SER A 103 0.44 3.22 0.24
C SER A 103 -0.25 2.64 -0.99
N ARG A 104 0.11 3.08 -2.18
CA ARG A 104 -0.45 2.55 -3.43
C ARG A 104 -0.10 1.08 -3.63
N THR A 105 1.14 0.68 -3.34
CA THR A 105 1.57 -0.72 -3.41
C THR A 105 0.75 -1.59 -2.44
N ILE A 106 0.59 -1.15 -1.19
CA ILE A 106 -0.23 -1.83 -0.18
C ILE A 106 -1.67 -1.97 -0.66
N GLN A 107 -2.24 -0.91 -1.24
CA GLN A 107 -3.62 -0.94 -1.72
C GLN A 107 -3.79 -1.93 -2.87
N HIS A 108 -2.85 -2.00 -3.81
CA HIS A 108 -2.87 -3.02 -4.86
C HIS A 108 -2.79 -4.44 -4.29
N VAL A 109 -1.99 -4.67 -3.23
CA VAL A 109 -1.96 -5.96 -2.54
C VAL A 109 -3.29 -6.29 -1.88
N PHE A 110 -3.92 -5.35 -1.17
CA PHE A 110 -5.23 -5.55 -0.55
C PHE A 110 -6.32 -5.84 -1.58
N CYS A 111 -6.19 -5.25 -2.76
CA CYS A 111 -7.06 -5.50 -3.91
C CYS A 111 -6.71 -6.76 -4.70
N ARG A 112 -5.68 -7.51 -4.30
CA ARG A 112 -5.13 -8.68 -5.02
C ARG A 112 -4.71 -8.38 -6.46
N GLN A 113 -4.38 -7.12 -6.73
CA GLN A 113 -3.84 -6.64 -8.00
C GLN A 113 -2.31 -6.75 -7.98
N TYR A 114 -1.80 -7.98 -7.84
CA TYR A 114 -0.38 -8.23 -7.62
C TYR A 114 0.51 -7.79 -8.78
N GLY A 115 -0.01 -7.81 -10.01
CA GLY A 115 0.70 -7.26 -11.17
C GLY A 115 0.95 -5.76 -11.05
N GLU A 116 -0.03 -5.00 -10.57
CA GLU A 116 0.10 -3.56 -10.34
C GLU A 116 1.01 -3.27 -9.14
N ALA A 117 0.90 -4.05 -8.06
CA ALA A 117 1.82 -3.95 -6.93
C ALA A 117 3.29 -4.17 -7.34
N LEU A 118 3.55 -5.12 -8.25
CA LEU A 118 4.91 -5.33 -8.80
C LEU A 118 5.37 -4.17 -9.67
N LYS A 119 4.49 -3.55 -10.45
CA LYS A 119 4.84 -2.33 -11.20
C LYS A 119 5.26 -1.20 -10.27
N ASP A 120 4.53 -1.01 -9.16
CA ASP A 120 4.89 -0.02 -8.15
C ASP A 120 6.24 -0.31 -7.51
N LEU A 121 6.48 -1.56 -7.11
CA LEU A 121 7.77 -1.97 -6.56
C LEU A 121 8.93 -1.76 -7.55
N ASN A 122 8.66 -1.88 -8.84
CA ASN A 122 9.67 -1.62 -9.89
C ASN A 122 9.98 -0.14 -10.11
N LEU A 123 9.20 0.78 -9.56
CA LEU A 123 9.53 2.22 -9.58
C LEU A 123 10.66 2.57 -8.62
N TRP A 124 10.93 1.73 -7.65
CA TRP A 124 12.06 1.93 -6.75
C TRP A 124 13.39 1.79 -7.47
N PRO A 125 14.39 2.65 -7.17
CA PRO A 125 15.76 2.48 -7.63
C PRO A 125 16.29 1.09 -7.28
N ALA A 126 17.12 0.51 -8.15
CA ALA A 126 17.56 -0.88 -8.00
C ALA A 126 18.18 -1.20 -6.63
N GLY A 127 18.98 -0.28 -6.07
CA GLY A 127 19.62 -0.46 -4.77
C GLY A 127 18.65 -0.45 -3.58
N LYS A 128 17.48 0.13 -3.72
CA LYS A 128 16.45 0.23 -2.66
C LYS A 128 15.32 -0.77 -2.86
N ARG A 129 15.07 -1.17 -4.10
CA ARG A 129 13.98 -2.08 -4.47
C ARG A 129 14.02 -3.40 -3.69
N GLU A 130 15.21 -3.97 -3.55
CA GLU A 130 15.39 -5.24 -2.82
C GLU A 130 15.00 -5.10 -1.35
N ILE A 131 15.40 -4.00 -0.71
CA ILE A 131 15.07 -3.70 0.69
C ILE A 131 13.55 -3.59 0.86
N VAL A 132 12.89 -2.82 -0.01
CA VAL A 132 11.43 -2.64 0.02
C VAL A 132 10.71 -3.95 -0.25
N MET A 133 11.13 -4.74 -1.25
CA MET A 133 10.53 -6.05 -1.54
C MET A 133 10.65 -7.01 -0.36
N LYS A 134 11.78 -7.04 0.33
CA LYS A 134 11.97 -7.87 1.54
C LYS A 134 11.01 -7.44 2.66
N SER A 135 10.90 -6.12 2.90
CA SER A 135 9.98 -5.57 3.90
C SER A 135 8.54 -5.92 3.58
N PHE A 136 8.11 -5.76 2.32
CA PHE A 136 6.78 -6.15 1.88
C PHE A 136 6.53 -7.64 2.05
N ALA A 137 7.45 -8.50 1.58
CA ALA A 137 7.29 -9.95 1.71
C ALA A 137 7.12 -10.40 3.16
N GLN A 138 7.85 -9.79 4.10
CA GLN A 138 7.73 -10.08 5.52
C GLN A 138 6.42 -9.54 6.12
N GLY A 139 6.05 -8.30 5.78
CA GLY A 139 4.90 -7.62 6.38
C GLY A 139 3.56 -8.17 5.94
N ILE A 140 3.48 -8.81 4.75
CA ILE A 140 2.23 -9.33 4.19
C ILE A 140 2.12 -10.86 4.18
N ALA A 141 3.15 -11.57 4.61
CA ALA A 141 3.23 -13.03 4.46
C ALA A 141 2.06 -13.79 5.09
N GLN A 142 1.53 -13.30 6.20
CA GLN A 142 0.42 -13.95 6.89
C GLN A 142 -0.91 -13.81 6.13
N ASP A 143 -1.18 -12.61 5.60
CA ASP A 143 -2.48 -12.28 4.99
C ASP A 143 -2.51 -12.50 3.47
N TYR A 144 -1.35 -12.41 2.81
CA TYR A 144 -1.19 -12.51 1.36
C TYR A 144 0.00 -13.42 0.99
N PRO A 145 -0.01 -14.70 1.42
CA PRO A 145 1.13 -15.60 1.27
C PRO A 145 1.53 -15.80 -0.20
N GLU A 146 0.58 -15.86 -1.11
CA GLU A 146 0.84 -16.04 -2.56
C GLU A 146 1.65 -14.88 -3.16
N PHE A 147 1.44 -13.64 -2.70
CA PHE A 147 2.23 -12.51 -3.16
C PHE A 147 3.59 -12.45 -2.47
N ALA A 148 3.65 -12.79 -1.18
CA ALA A 148 4.91 -12.89 -0.45
C ALA A 148 5.85 -13.93 -1.07
N GLU A 149 5.33 -15.12 -1.43
CA GLU A 149 6.08 -16.16 -2.13
C GLU A 149 6.63 -15.65 -3.48
N ARG A 150 5.80 -14.97 -4.26
CA ARG A 150 6.23 -14.38 -5.53
C ARG A 150 7.36 -13.35 -5.37
N LEU A 151 7.31 -12.52 -4.32
CA LEU A 151 8.41 -11.59 -4.02
C LEU A 151 9.69 -12.33 -3.64
N GLN A 152 9.60 -13.42 -2.86
CA GLN A 152 10.75 -14.25 -2.51
C GLN A 152 11.38 -14.91 -3.74
N GLU A 153 10.57 -15.42 -4.67
CA GLU A 153 11.05 -15.97 -5.93
C GLU A 153 11.84 -14.93 -6.73
N ILE A 154 11.33 -13.70 -6.84
CA ILE A 154 12.02 -12.60 -7.53
C ILE A 154 13.35 -12.26 -6.83
N LEU A 155 13.36 -12.21 -5.50
CA LEU A 155 14.56 -11.92 -4.72
C LEU A 155 15.63 -13.02 -4.83
N ASN A 156 15.20 -14.28 -4.95
CA ASN A 156 16.10 -15.44 -5.06
C ASN A 156 16.61 -15.68 -6.50
N SER A 157 15.99 -15.07 -7.50
CA SER A 157 16.35 -15.25 -8.93
C SER A 157 17.50 -14.34 -9.40
N LYS A 158 18.05 -13.54 -8.50
CA LYS A 158 19.23 -12.67 -8.73
C LYS A 158 20.52 -13.35 -8.19
#